data_0a6200cab66d577680c2be470314160e
#
_entry.id   0a6200cab66d577680c2be470314160e
#
_cell.length_a   1.000
_cell.length_b   1.000
_cell.length_c   1.000
_cell.angle_alpha   90.00
_cell.angle_beta   90.00
_cell.angle_gamma   90.00
#
_symmetry.space_group_name_H-M   'P 1'
#
loop_
_entity.id
_entity.type
_entity.pdbx_description
1 polymer ?
#
loop_
_entity_poly.entity_id
_entity_poly.type
_entity_poly.pdbx_seq_one_letter_code
_entity_poly.pdbx_strand_id
1 'polypeptide(L)'
;MKQPLHRRELLALGLAALASGAAFAQAGDKTVKFILPNAPGSGVDAITRAAQAALAKALGYQVIVDNQPGAGGIVGLQALARSAPDGFTLSVVSTNVVIFPSVYKTIPFDMPGDFTPIAIVGATPIVIVVNPNKVPAKDHKEFAALLKAKPDEFTYGSGGNGTILHLTGEQYVGEIGAKARHIPYKGVGAFVTDLIGGQIDFGTLALPSVQQHIKSGALRAIGVGGAQRTPAAPEIPTIAEQGLPSYVVEAWFGVLGPKGMSSADVKRAHDAISAAFADPAVKEAMAKQGNTISVSTSEHAQSYFRSEKEKYAKLVKKAGIELQ
;
A
#
# COMPACT_ATOMS: atom_id res chain seq x y z
N MET A 1 -53.50 11.30 -53.41
CA MET A 1 -54.37 10.71 -52.36
C MET A 1 -53.45 10.02 -51.37
N LYS A 2 -53.30 10.55 -50.13
CA LYS A 2 -52.51 9.91 -49.05
C LYS A 2 -53.50 9.04 -48.27
N GLN A 3 -53.18 7.71 -48.19
CA GLN A 3 -53.96 6.79 -47.35
C GLN A 3 -53.67 7.06 -45.85
N PRO A 4 -54.72 7.08 -45.00
CA PRO A 4 -54.54 7.25 -43.59
C PRO A 4 -53.96 5.95 -43.00
N LEU A 5 -52.87 6.08 -42.17
CA LEU A 5 -52.29 5.00 -41.41
C LEU A 5 -53.31 4.37 -40.47
N HIS A 6 -53.46 3.06 -40.52
CA HIS A 6 -54.43 2.33 -39.68
C HIS A 6 -53.96 2.35 -38.18
N ARG A 7 -54.94 2.51 -37.26
CA ARG A 7 -54.73 2.53 -35.79
C ARG A 7 -53.86 1.40 -35.26
N ARG A 8 -53.82 0.26 -35.96
CA ARG A 8 -52.94 -0.89 -35.59
C ARG A 8 -51.47 -0.65 -35.89
N GLU A 9 -51.14 0.10 -36.91
CA GLU A 9 -49.74 0.44 -37.25
C GLU A 9 -49.16 1.49 -36.31
N LEU A 10 -49.97 2.42 -35.82
CA LEU A 10 -49.58 3.38 -34.80
C LEU A 10 -49.35 2.73 -33.43
N LEU A 11 -50.12 1.70 -33.08
CA LEU A 11 -49.92 0.92 -31.85
C LEU A 11 -48.68 0.04 -31.94
N ALA A 12 -48.34 -0.53 -33.10
CA ALA A 12 -47.11 -1.31 -33.29
C ALA A 12 -45.85 -0.43 -33.24
N LEU A 13 -45.88 0.79 -33.79
CA LEU A 13 -44.79 1.76 -33.70
C LEU A 13 -44.59 2.27 -32.26
N GLY A 14 -45.66 2.45 -31.48
CA GLY A 14 -45.59 2.84 -30.06
C GLY A 14 -44.98 1.77 -29.16
N LEU A 15 -45.31 0.50 -29.42
CA LEU A 15 -44.73 -0.64 -28.68
C LEU A 15 -43.27 -0.88 -29.04
N ALA A 16 -42.84 -0.68 -30.27
CA ALA A 16 -41.44 -0.79 -30.69
C ALA A 16 -40.57 0.32 -30.09
N ALA A 17 -41.11 1.55 -29.97
CA ALA A 17 -40.42 2.68 -29.33
C ALA A 17 -40.24 2.48 -27.79
N LEU A 18 -41.25 1.88 -27.14
CA LEU A 18 -41.15 1.53 -25.70
C LEU A 18 -40.18 0.37 -25.41
N ALA A 19 -40.10 -0.61 -26.33
CA ALA A 19 -39.15 -1.71 -26.20
C ALA A 19 -37.68 -1.26 -26.41
N SER A 20 -37.46 -0.25 -27.26
CA SER A 20 -36.10 0.31 -27.48
C SER A 20 -35.61 1.18 -26.31
N GLY A 21 -36.51 1.85 -25.58
CA GLY A 21 -36.21 2.63 -24.39
C GLY A 21 -35.84 1.77 -23.18
N ALA A 22 -36.42 0.57 -23.07
CA ALA A 22 -36.13 -0.35 -21.98
C ALA A 22 -34.74 -1.04 -22.07
N ALA A 23 -34.18 -1.16 -23.28
CA ALA A 23 -32.85 -1.75 -23.49
C ALA A 23 -31.71 -0.84 -23.05
N PHE A 24 -31.92 0.49 -23.03
CA PHE A 24 -30.91 1.44 -22.49
C PHE A 24 -31.00 1.67 -20.98
N ALA A 25 -32.12 1.26 -20.34
CA ALA A 25 -32.30 1.44 -18.88
C ALA A 25 -31.70 0.29 -18.04
N GLN A 26 -31.10 -0.75 -18.65
CA GLN A 26 -30.55 -1.93 -17.99
C GLN A 26 -29.04 -2.06 -18.12
N ALA A 27 -28.33 -1.04 -18.60
CA ALA A 27 -26.93 -0.85 -18.23
C ALA A 27 -26.94 -0.38 -16.76
N GLY A 28 -27.32 -1.28 -15.85
CA GLY A 28 -27.37 -1.00 -14.42
C GLY A 28 -26.05 -0.40 -13.99
N ASP A 29 -26.12 0.57 -13.07
CA ASP A 29 -25.02 1.24 -12.40
C ASP A 29 -24.10 0.23 -11.69
N LYS A 30 -23.46 -0.66 -12.46
CA LYS A 30 -22.46 -1.56 -11.88
C LYS A 30 -21.30 -0.71 -11.40
N THR A 31 -20.98 -0.84 -10.13
CA THR A 31 -19.86 -0.17 -9.51
C THR A 31 -18.75 -1.17 -9.23
N VAL A 32 -17.51 -0.75 -9.43
CA VAL A 32 -16.34 -1.50 -8.93
C VAL A 32 -15.97 -0.95 -7.57
N LYS A 33 -16.00 -1.82 -6.57
CA LYS A 33 -15.65 -1.48 -5.19
C LYS A 33 -14.18 -1.82 -4.93
N PHE A 34 -13.44 -0.86 -4.41
CA PHE A 34 -12.11 -1.09 -3.83
C PHE A 34 -12.22 -1.09 -2.31
N ILE A 35 -12.20 -2.27 -1.69
CA ILE A 35 -12.11 -2.43 -0.25
C ILE A 35 -10.68 -2.11 0.16
N LEU A 36 -10.48 -1.14 1.04
CA LEU A 36 -9.17 -0.81 1.59
C LEU A 36 -9.08 -1.29 3.04
N PRO A 37 -8.13 -2.19 3.37
CA PRO A 37 -7.96 -2.68 4.73
C PRO A 37 -7.31 -1.66 5.67
N ASN A 38 -7.30 -0.39 5.29
CA ASN A 38 -6.64 0.70 5.96
C ASN A 38 -7.60 1.85 6.24
N ALA A 39 -7.31 2.65 7.26
CA ALA A 39 -8.09 3.84 7.58
C ALA A 39 -8.00 4.90 6.47
N PRO A 40 -9.03 5.77 6.34
CA PRO A 40 -8.95 6.95 5.50
C PRO A 40 -7.70 7.79 5.82
N GLY A 41 -7.08 8.38 4.79
CA GLY A 41 -5.84 9.15 4.93
C GLY A 41 -4.56 8.32 5.03
N SER A 42 -4.65 6.99 5.02
CA SER A 42 -3.46 6.13 4.89
C SER A 42 -2.83 6.23 3.50
N GLY A 43 -1.57 5.76 3.35
CA GLY A 43 -0.90 5.72 2.05
C GLY A 43 -1.69 4.94 0.99
N VAL A 44 -2.28 3.80 1.38
CA VAL A 44 -3.15 2.98 0.51
C VAL A 44 -4.38 3.78 0.06
N ASP A 45 -5.04 4.50 0.97
CA ASP A 45 -6.20 5.34 0.68
C ASP A 45 -5.83 6.50 -0.27
N ALA A 46 -4.74 7.21 0.04
CA ALA A 46 -4.26 8.32 -0.77
C ALA A 46 -3.94 7.90 -2.22
N ILE A 47 -3.25 6.76 -2.39
CA ILE A 47 -2.91 6.18 -3.70
C ILE A 47 -4.17 5.78 -4.47
N THR A 48 -5.10 5.08 -3.82
CA THR A 48 -6.33 4.61 -4.46
C THR A 48 -7.21 5.78 -4.89
N ARG A 49 -7.36 6.80 -4.06
CA ARG A 49 -8.14 7.99 -4.40
C ARG A 49 -7.49 8.84 -5.50
N ALA A 50 -6.17 8.93 -5.53
CA ALA A 50 -5.46 9.60 -6.62
C ALA A 50 -5.73 8.91 -7.97
N ALA A 51 -5.85 7.58 -7.98
CA ALA A 51 -6.13 6.80 -9.19
C ALA A 51 -7.64 6.62 -9.48
N GLN A 52 -8.55 6.98 -8.57
CA GLN A 52 -9.97 6.63 -8.62
C GLN A 52 -10.66 7.06 -9.93
N ALA A 53 -10.47 8.30 -10.37
CA ALA A 53 -11.08 8.81 -11.60
C ALA A 53 -10.52 8.10 -12.86
N ALA A 54 -9.21 7.86 -12.90
CA ALA A 54 -8.56 7.15 -14.00
C ALA A 54 -8.96 5.67 -14.02
N LEU A 55 -9.11 5.02 -12.85
CA LEU A 55 -9.65 3.66 -12.73
C LEU A 55 -11.09 3.58 -13.23
N ALA A 56 -11.95 4.52 -12.83
CA ALA A 56 -13.35 4.57 -13.30
C ALA A 56 -13.42 4.70 -14.82
N LYS A 57 -12.61 5.57 -15.41
CA LYS A 57 -12.49 5.74 -16.88
C LYS A 57 -12.02 4.45 -17.57
N ALA A 58 -10.98 3.82 -17.05
CA ALA A 58 -10.38 2.63 -17.64
C ALA A 58 -11.29 1.39 -17.52
N LEU A 59 -12.00 1.23 -16.40
CA LEU A 59 -12.94 0.14 -16.17
C LEU A 59 -14.26 0.32 -16.91
N GLY A 60 -14.65 1.57 -17.23
CA GLY A 60 -15.98 1.88 -17.78
C GLY A 60 -17.11 1.80 -16.74
N TYR A 61 -16.79 1.84 -15.45
CA TYR A 61 -17.71 1.73 -14.32
C TYR A 61 -17.40 2.79 -13.27
N GLN A 62 -18.38 3.12 -12.42
CA GLN A 62 -18.09 3.91 -11.23
C GLN A 62 -17.15 3.14 -10.29
N VAL A 63 -16.21 3.83 -9.66
CA VAL A 63 -15.31 3.27 -8.67
C VAL A 63 -15.64 3.84 -7.30
N ILE A 64 -15.91 2.95 -6.34
CA ILE A 64 -16.14 3.30 -4.93
C ILE A 64 -14.97 2.83 -4.10
N VAL A 65 -14.42 3.72 -3.28
CA VAL A 65 -13.39 3.40 -2.28
C VAL A 65 -14.07 3.21 -0.94
N ASP A 66 -13.96 1.99 -0.40
CA ASP A 66 -14.60 1.54 0.84
C ASP A 66 -13.54 1.18 1.88
N ASN A 67 -13.27 2.08 2.81
CA ASN A 67 -12.30 1.83 3.86
C ASN A 67 -12.90 0.94 4.96
N GLN A 68 -12.31 -0.23 5.16
CA GLN A 68 -12.69 -1.21 6.19
C GLN A 68 -11.48 -1.54 7.09
N PRO A 69 -11.05 -0.59 7.94
CA PRO A 69 -9.95 -0.81 8.88
C PRO A 69 -10.39 -1.76 10.00
N GLY A 70 -9.42 -2.32 10.71
CA GLY A 70 -9.64 -3.14 11.90
C GLY A 70 -8.68 -4.31 11.95
N ALA A 71 -8.22 -4.63 13.17
CA ALA A 71 -7.24 -5.69 13.42
C ALA A 71 -6.04 -5.64 12.44
N GLY A 72 -5.46 -4.46 12.26
CA GLY A 72 -4.33 -4.24 11.33
C GLY A 72 -4.68 -4.34 9.83
N GLY A 73 -5.96 -4.55 9.46
CA GLY A 73 -6.42 -4.73 8.07
C GLY A 73 -7.11 -6.09 7.82
N ILE A 74 -7.13 -6.97 8.82
CA ILE A 74 -7.75 -8.31 8.71
C ILE A 74 -9.23 -8.21 8.35
N VAL A 75 -9.96 -7.22 8.91
CA VAL A 75 -11.41 -7.02 8.65
C VAL A 75 -11.68 -6.80 7.16
N GLY A 76 -10.99 -5.85 6.54
CA GLY A 76 -11.17 -5.55 5.12
C GLY A 76 -10.75 -6.70 4.19
N LEU A 77 -9.66 -7.40 4.53
CA LEU A 77 -9.21 -8.58 3.77
C LEU A 77 -10.19 -9.74 3.89
N GLN A 78 -10.79 -9.95 5.07
CA GLN A 78 -11.84 -10.97 5.24
C GLN A 78 -13.08 -10.64 4.40
N ALA A 79 -13.46 -9.36 4.31
CA ALA A 79 -14.55 -8.93 3.45
C ALA A 79 -14.24 -9.19 1.97
N LEU A 80 -13.00 -8.90 1.52
CA LEU A 80 -12.56 -9.21 0.17
C LEU A 80 -12.59 -10.73 -0.11
N ALA A 81 -12.05 -11.55 0.80
CA ALA A 81 -12.02 -13.01 0.63
C ALA A 81 -13.41 -13.64 0.47
N ARG A 82 -14.44 -13.00 1.04
CA ARG A 82 -15.85 -13.44 0.96
C ARG A 82 -16.61 -12.84 -0.23
N SER A 83 -16.01 -11.95 -0.98
CA SER A 83 -16.66 -11.29 -2.13
C SER A 83 -16.76 -12.23 -3.33
N ALA A 84 -17.72 -11.97 -4.22
CA ALA A 84 -17.85 -12.71 -5.48
C ALA A 84 -16.62 -12.49 -6.38
N PRO A 85 -16.11 -13.54 -7.05
CA PRO A 85 -14.92 -13.44 -7.90
C PRO A 85 -15.23 -12.93 -9.32
N ASP A 86 -16.10 -11.95 -9.44
CA ASP A 86 -16.65 -11.41 -10.70
C ASP A 86 -15.92 -10.16 -11.20
N GLY A 87 -14.86 -9.74 -10.47
CA GLY A 87 -14.05 -8.57 -10.82
C GLY A 87 -14.68 -7.22 -10.47
N PHE A 88 -15.78 -7.20 -9.70
CA PHE A 88 -16.41 -5.94 -9.22
C PHE A 88 -16.04 -5.60 -7.77
N THR A 89 -15.34 -6.48 -7.07
CA THR A 89 -14.76 -6.18 -5.76
C THR A 89 -13.27 -6.48 -5.78
N LEU A 90 -12.45 -5.46 -5.55
CA LEU A 90 -11.00 -5.50 -5.54
C LEU A 90 -10.48 -4.85 -4.25
N SER A 91 -9.19 -4.96 -3.98
CA SER A 91 -8.54 -4.29 -2.86
C SER A 91 -7.17 -3.75 -3.26
N VAL A 92 -6.85 -2.51 -2.88
CA VAL A 92 -5.47 -2.05 -2.85
C VAL A 92 -4.92 -2.34 -1.47
N VAL A 93 -3.77 -2.97 -1.43
CA VAL A 93 -3.12 -3.44 -0.20
C VAL A 93 -1.67 -2.97 -0.13
N SER A 94 -1.10 -2.99 1.06
CA SER A 94 0.33 -2.73 1.29
C SER A 94 1.06 -3.99 1.74
N THR A 95 2.38 -3.90 1.84
CA THR A 95 3.28 -4.96 2.34
C THR A 95 2.78 -5.66 3.60
N ASN A 96 2.04 -4.97 4.47
CA ASN A 96 1.57 -5.55 5.73
C ASN A 96 0.77 -6.85 5.56
N VAL A 97 0.05 -7.02 4.43
CA VAL A 97 -0.82 -8.19 4.21
C VAL A 97 -0.05 -9.52 4.16
N VAL A 98 1.20 -9.50 3.70
CA VAL A 98 2.07 -10.69 3.67
C VAL A 98 2.82 -10.90 4.99
N ILE A 99 2.80 -9.91 5.89
CA ILE A 99 3.39 -9.99 7.23
C ILE A 99 2.41 -10.64 8.22
N PHE A 100 1.10 -10.39 8.07
CA PHE A 100 0.06 -10.86 8.99
C PHE A 100 0.15 -12.34 9.36
N PRO A 101 0.38 -13.29 8.41
CA PRO A 101 0.48 -14.71 8.75
C PRO A 101 1.60 -15.06 9.73
N SER A 102 2.57 -14.15 9.88
CA SER A 102 3.75 -14.35 10.74
C SER A 102 3.67 -13.61 12.08
N VAL A 103 2.68 -12.74 12.27
CA VAL A 103 2.55 -11.91 13.50
C VAL A 103 1.23 -12.14 14.25
N TYR A 104 0.22 -12.75 13.60
CA TYR A 104 -1.04 -13.11 14.24
C TYR A 104 -1.17 -14.61 14.39
N LYS A 105 -1.59 -15.07 15.57
CA LYS A 105 -1.84 -16.51 15.84
C LYS A 105 -2.93 -17.10 14.97
N THR A 106 -3.95 -16.29 14.66
CA THR A 106 -5.10 -16.71 13.86
C THR A 106 -5.53 -15.59 12.94
N ILE A 107 -5.64 -15.89 11.66
CA ILE A 107 -6.24 -15.03 10.64
C ILE A 107 -7.31 -15.83 9.89
N PRO A 108 -8.46 -15.21 9.52
CA PRO A 108 -9.60 -15.92 8.95
C PRO A 108 -9.47 -16.17 7.42
N PHE A 109 -8.27 -16.17 6.88
CA PHE A 109 -7.96 -16.40 5.46
C PHE A 109 -6.51 -16.86 5.29
N ASP A 110 -6.19 -17.50 4.18
CA ASP A 110 -4.80 -17.75 3.76
C ASP A 110 -4.30 -16.66 2.79
N MET A 111 -3.14 -16.10 3.07
CA MET A 111 -2.46 -15.12 2.22
C MET A 111 -1.28 -15.77 1.50
N PRO A 112 -1.19 -15.76 0.16
CA PRO A 112 -2.19 -15.24 -0.78
C PRO A 112 -3.27 -16.23 -1.22
N GLY A 113 -3.37 -17.45 -0.64
CA GLY A 113 -4.16 -18.59 -1.14
C GLY A 113 -5.66 -18.32 -1.33
N ASP A 114 -6.25 -17.41 -0.56
CA ASP A 114 -7.67 -17.01 -0.67
C ASP A 114 -7.89 -15.73 -1.48
N PHE A 115 -6.85 -15.30 -2.21
CA PHE A 115 -6.88 -14.10 -3.04
C PHE A 115 -6.32 -14.38 -4.44
N THR A 116 -6.64 -13.48 -5.36
CA THR A 116 -6.07 -13.44 -6.70
C THR A 116 -5.22 -12.17 -6.84
N PRO A 117 -3.87 -12.27 -6.75
CA PRO A 117 -2.99 -11.13 -7.00
C PRO A 117 -3.10 -10.67 -8.46
N ILE A 118 -3.33 -9.36 -8.66
CA ILE A 118 -3.57 -8.76 -9.98
C ILE A 118 -2.36 -7.98 -10.46
N ALA A 119 -1.80 -7.11 -9.61
CA ALA A 119 -0.61 -6.34 -9.92
C ALA A 119 0.09 -5.85 -8.64
N ILE A 120 1.40 -5.68 -8.69
CA ILE A 120 2.10 -4.70 -7.85
C ILE A 120 2.03 -3.38 -8.60
N VAL A 121 1.68 -2.29 -7.93
CA VAL A 121 1.46 -0.99 -8.60
C VAL A 121 2.55 0.04 -8.33
N GLY A 122 3.38 -0.21 -7.32
CA GLY A 122 4.48 0.66 -6.95
C GLY A 122 4.91 0.50 -5.51
N ALA A 123 5.73 1.42 -5.04
CA ALA A 123 6.27 1.41 -3.69
C ALA A 123 6.38 2.81 -3.08
N THR A 124 6.39 2.85 -1.76
CA THR A 124 6.75 4.03 -0.97
C THR A 124 8.15 3.80 -0.39
N PRO A 125 9.09 4.73 -0.58
CA PRO A 125 10.39 4.67 0.06
C PRO A 125 10.26 4.72 1.58
N ILE A 126 10.95 3.82 2.27
CA ILE A 126 11.14 3.87 3.72
C ILE A 126 12.42 4.66 4.00
N VAL A 127 12.36 5.55 4.97
CA VAL A 127 13.51 6.35 5.42
C VAL A 127 13.75 6.13 6.90
N ILE A 128 15.01 6.02 7.30
CA ILE A 128 15.41 6.08 8.70
C ILE A 128 15.56 7.54 9.07
N VAL A 129 14.84 7.98 10.09
CA VAL A 129 14.87 9.36 10.59
C VAL A 129 15.17 9.39 12.08
N VAL A 130 15.84 10.45 12.51
CA VAL A 130 16.20 10.71 13.90
C VAL A 130 15.74 12.09 14.34
N ASN A 131 15.55 12.27 15.65
CA ASN A 131 15.45 13.60 16.23
C ASN A 131 16.88 14.21 16.32
N PRO A 132 17.20 15.30 15.62
CA PRO A 132 18.56 15.84 15.56
C PRO A 132 19.05 16.42 16.88
N ASN A 133 18.14 16.74 17.82
CA ASN A 133 18.50 17.25 19.16
C ASN A 133 18.88 16.10 20.12
N LYS A 134 18.45 14.89 19.84
CA LYS A 134 18.72 13.68 20.62
C LYS A 134 19.84 12.84 20.02
N VAL A 135 19.87 12.75 18.70
CA VAL A 135 20.77 11.90 17.93
C VAL A 135 21.65 12.80 17.06
N PRO A 136 22.90 13.06 17.41
CA PRO A 136 23.78 13.96 16.66
C PRO A 136 24.25 13.38 15.33
N ALA A 137 24.12 12.06 15.13
CA ALA A 137 24.55 11.37 13.91
C ALA A 137 23.95 11.97 12.64
N LYS A 138 24.76 12.10 11.57
CA LYS A 138 24.38 12.72 10.30
C LYS A 138 24.20 11.71 9.18
N ASP A 139 24.76 10.52 9.34
CA ASP A 139 24.72 9.46 8.35
C ASP A 139 24.58 8.08 9.01
N HIS A 140 24.49 7.03 8.18
CA HIS A 140 24.38 5.65 8.65
C HIS A 140 25.58 5.22 9.50
N LYS A 141 26.81 5.59 9.13
CA LYS A 141 28.02 5.13 9.82
C LYS A 141 28.10 5.70 11.24
N GLU A 142 27.87 7.01 11.38
CA GLU A 142 27.81 7.67 12.67
C GLU A 142 26.67 7.12 13.53
N PHE A 143 25.50 6.90 12.93
CA PHE A 143 24.32 6.40 13.65
C PHE A 143 24.53 4.95 14.11
N ALA A 144 25.03 4.08 13.25
CA ALA A 144 25.36 2.69 13.63
C ALA A 144 26.41 2.62 14.75
N ALA A 145 27.46 3.46 14.68
CA ALA A 145 28.47 3.55 15.72
C ALA A 145 27.86 4.00 17.07
N LEU A 146 26.99 5.00 17.03
CA LEU A 146 26.32 5.53 18.23
C LEU A 146 25.42 4.47 18.89
N LEU A 147 24.59 3.75 18.11
CA LEU A 147 23.73 2.69 18.62
C LEU A 147 24.52 1.54 19.23
N LYS A 148 25.64 1.15 18.61
CA LYS A 148 26.52 0.10 19.14
C LYS A 148 27.23 0.49 20.45
N ALA A 149 27.62 1.76 20.57
CA ALA A 149 28.32 2.27 21.77
C ALA A 149 27.38 2.34 22.98
N LYS A 150 26.06 2.38 22.78
CA LYS A 150 25.07 2.58 23.83
C LYS A 150 23.90 1.61 23.67
N PRO A 151 24.09 0.32 23.89
CA PRO A 151 23.05 -0.70 23.76
C PRO A 151 21.89 -0.41 24.71
N ASP A 152 20.65 -0.58 24.17
CA ASP A 152 19.39 -0.40 24.87
C ASP A 152 19.09 1.03 25.41
N GLU A 153 19.97 2.03 25.20
CA GLU A 153 19.72 3.42 25.58
C GLU A 153 18.73 4.11 24.62
N PHE A 154 18.79 3.75 23.34
CA PHE A 154 17.94 4.38 22.32
C PHE A 154 16.60 3.67 22.16
N THR A 155 15.57 4.50 21.83
CA THR A 155 14.23 4.03 21.54
C THR A 155 13.85 4.32 20.09
N TYR A 156 13.09 3.41 19.48
CA TYR A 156 12.53 3.66 18.15
C TYR A 156 11.04 3.37 18.09
N GLY A 157 10.33 4.16 17.28
CA GLY A 157 8.91 4.02 17.09
C GLY A 157 8.53 3.23 15.84
N SER A 158 7.32 2.69 15.84
CA SER A 158 6.67 2.12 14.66
C SER A 158 5.17 2.40 14.65
N GLY A 159 4.50 2.07 13.56
CA GLY A 159 3.03 2.14 13.45
C GLY A 159 2.29 1.02 14.16
N GLY A 160 2.97 0.22 14.99
CA GLY A 160 2.45 -0.91 15.76
C GLY A 160 3.27 -2.18 15.54
N ASN A 161 3.07 -3.14 16.44
CA ASN A 161 3.74 -4.43 16.37
C ASN A 161 3.45 -5.15 15.05
N GLY A 162 4.47 -5.76 14.44
CA GLY A 162 4.34 -6.54 13.22
C GLY A 162 4.06 -5.73 11.95
N THR A 163 4.07 -4.40 12.02
CA THR A 163 3.98 -3.56 10.81
C THR A 163 5.32 -3.54 10.07
N ILE A 164 5.30 -3.17 8.77
CA ILE A 164 6.52 -2.98 7.98
C ILE A 164 7.50 -2.01 8.67
N LEU A 165 6.99 -0.97 9.32
CA LEU A 165 7.81 0.02 10.04
C LEU A 165 8.49 -0.59 11.27
N HIS A 166 7.85 -1.53 11.97
CA HIS A 166 8.48 -2.30 13.04
C HIS A 166 9.58 -3.20 12.48
N LEU A 167 9.25 -4.02 11.47
CA LEU A 167 10.19 -4.99 10.90
C LEU A 167 11.43 -4.34 10.27
N THR A 168 11.28 -3.20 9.62
CA THR A 168 12.41 -2.48 9.03
C THR A 168 13.31 -1.86 10.11
N GLY A 169 12.74 -1.43 11.23
CA GLY A 169 13.49 -1.00 12.41
C GLY A 169 14.30 -2.15 13.03
N GLU A 170 13.64 -3.29 13.29
CA GLU A 170 14.30 -4.49 13.80
C GLU A 170 15.38 -5.01 12.84
N GLN A 171 15.09 -5.02 11.53
CA GLN A 171 16.07 -5.42 10.54
C GLN A 171 17.30 -4.53 10.59
N TYR A 172 17.12 -3.20 10.65
CA TYR A 172 18.24 -2.26 10.72
C TYR A 172 19.08 -2.48 11.97
N VAL A 173 18.45 -2.48 13.14
CA VAL A 173 19.14 -2.68 14.43
C VAL A 173 19.87 -4.03 14.47
N GLY A 174 19.21 -5.10 13.98
CA GLY A 174 19.78 -6.44 13.94
C GLY A 174 20.94 -6.59 12.94
N GLU A 175 20.86 -5.94 11.76
CA GLU A 175 21.91 -6.01 10.75
C GLU A 175 23.19 -5.26 11.14
N ILE A 176 23.03 -4.14 11.84
CA ILE A 176 24.20 -3.43 12.39
C ILE A 176 24.74 -4.07 13.68
N GLY A 177 24.07 -5.08 14.26
CA GLY A 177 24.47 -5.72 15.51
C GLY A 177 24.37 -4.80 16.73
N ALA A 178 23.37 -3.92 16.76
CA ALA A 178 23.04 -3.03 17.87
C ALA A 178 21.82 -3.52 18.65
N LYS A 179 21.44 -2.78 19.71
CA LYS A 179 20.21 -2.98 20.47
C LYS A 179 19.52 -1.63 20.67
N ALA A 180 18.19 -1.62 20.50
CA ALA A 180 17.33 -0.47 20.77
C ALA A 180 15.95 -0.95 21.20
N ARG A 181 15.24 -0.16 22.01
CA ARG A 181 13.90 -0.52 22.50
C ARG A 181 12.83 -0.08 21.54
N HIS A 182 11.97 -1.00 21.13
CA HIS A 182 10.82 -0.72 20.29
C HIS A 182 9.65 -0.11 21.10
N ILE A 183 9.04 0.95 20.58
CA ILE A 183 7.84 1.60 21.12
C ILE A 183 6.73 1.55 20.05
N PRO A 184 5.73 0.66 20.20
CA PRO A 184 4.64 0.56 19.25
C PRO A 184 3.61 1.67 19.45
N TYR A 185 3.23 2.34 18.36
CA TYR A 185 2.16 3.34 18.34
C TYR A 185 0.90 2.80 17.66
N LYS A 186 -0.27 3.37 17.99
CA LYS A 186 -1.54 3.01 17.34
C LYS A 186 -1.71 3.64 15.93
N GLY A 187 -0.67 4.30 15.43
CA GLY A 187 -0.65 4.91 14.10
C GLY A 187 0.54 5.85 13.91
N VAL A 188 0.81 6.21 12.67
CA VAL A 188 2.01 6.98 12.27
C VAL A 188 1.96 8.42 12.81
N GLY A 189 0.78 9.04 12.94
CA GLY A 189 0.67 10.44 13.38
C GLY A 189 1.23 10.68 14.80
N ALA A 190 0.81 9.88 15.77
CA ALA A 190 1.32 9.97 17.14
C ALA A 190 2.83 9.66 17.21
N PHE A 191 3.26 8.65 16.46
CA PHE A 191 4.67 8.31 16.32
C PHE A 191 5.52 9.49 15.82
N VAL A 192 5.11 10.16 14.74
CA VAL A 192 5.83 11.33 14.17
C VAL A 192 5.86 12.49 15.18
N THR A 193 4.74 12.74 15.88
CA THR A 193 4.68 13.80 16.90
C THR A 193 5.69 13.55 18.03
N ASP A 194 5.73 12.35 18.56
CA ASP A 194 6.64 11.98 19.65
C ASP A 194 8.10 11.96 19.19
N LEU A 195 8.38 11.58 17.96
CA LEU A 195 9.73 11.63 17.39
C LEU A 195 10.21 13.10 17.27
N ILE A 196 9.37 14.00 16.76
CA ILE A 196 9.68 15.45 16.70
C ILE A 196 9.86 16.01 18.11
N GLY A 197 9.00 15.62 19.04
CA GLY A 197 9.06 16.04 20.45
C GLY A 197 10.22 15.44 21.23
N GLY A 198 10.99 14.48 20.66
CA GLY A 198 12.12 13.83 21.33
C GLY A 198 11.72 12.85 22.43
N GLN A 199 10.47 12.34 22.42
CA GLN A 199 10.03 11.28 23.34
C GLN A 199 10.64 9.92 22.93
N ILE A 200 10.93 9.77 21.64
CA ILE A 200 11.70 8.66 21.05
C ILE A 200 12.83 9.24 20.20
N ASP A 201 13.85 8.43 19.93
CA ASP A 201 15.10 8.90 19.37
C ASP A 201 15.14 8.77 17.83
N PHE A 202 14.59 7.69 17.29
CA PHE A 202 14.57 7.41 15.84
C PHE A 202 13.38 6.57 15.42
N GLY A 203 13.28 6.33 14.11
CA GLY A 203 12.32 5.39 13.53
C GLY A 203 12.47 5.21 12.05
N THR A 204 11.80 4.18 11.55
CA THR A 204 11.64 3.93 10.13
C THR A 204 10.25 4.38 9.72
N LEU A 205 10.15 5.21 8.70
CA LEU A 205 8.89 5.84 8.26
C LEU A 205 8.80 5.87 6.74
N ALA A 206 7.58 5.87 6.23
CA ALA A 206 7.34 6.21 4.83
C ALA A 206 7.78 7.66 4.58
N LEU A 207 8.61 7.91 3.57
CA LEU A 207 9.14 9.23 3.26
C LEU A 207 8.06 10.32 3.18
N PRO A 208 6.88 10.10 2.54
CA PRO A 208 5.84 11.12 2.47
C PRO A 208 5.39 11.62 3.84
N SER A 209 5.38 10.76 4.86
CA SER A 209 4.93 11.11 6.21
C SER A 209 5.87 12.06 6.95
N VAL A 210 7.14 12.13 6.52
CA VAL A 210 8.18 12.91 7.23
C VAL A 210 8.95 13.89 6.34
N GLN A 211 8.69 13.90 5.04
CA GLN A 211 9.43 14.72 4.08
C GLN A 211 9.44 16.21 4.44
N GLN A 212 8.33 16.77 4.88
CA GLN A 212 8.26 18.17 5.29
C GLN A 212 9.04 18.42 6.59
N HIS A 213 9.03 17.47 7.52
CA HIS A 213 9.80 17.56 8.76
C HIS A 213 11.31 17.42 8.53
N ILE A 214 11.71 16.65 7.52
CA ILE A 214 13.12 16.59 7.08
C ILE A 214 13.53 17.92 6.45
N LYS A 215 12.71 18.47 5.54
CA LYS A 215 12.98 19.75 4.88
C LYS A 215 13.05 20.93 5.86
N SER A 216 12.24 20.92 6.90
CA SER A 216 12.26 21.95 7.95
C SER A 216 13.38 21.78 8.98
N GLY A 217 14.09 20.65 8.97
CA GLY A 217 15.12 20.32 9.96
C GLY A 217 14.58 19.82 11.30
N ALA A 218 13.26 19.67 11.46
CA ALA A 218 12.66 19.09 12.66
C ALA A 218 13.04 17.62 12.86
N LEU A 219 13.27 16.90 11.75
CA LEU A 219 13.84 15.56 11.71
C LEU A 219 15.05 15.53 10.78
N ARG A 220 15.96 14.60 11.01
CA ARG A 220 17.09 14.32 10.12
C ARG A 220 16.93 12.93 9.51
N ALA A 221 17.06 12.85 8.17
CA ALA A 221 17.16 11.58 7.47
C ALA A 221 18.58 11.01 7.62
N ILE A 222 18.66 9.76 7.99
CA ILE A 222 19.92 8.98 8.03
C ILE A 222 20.15 8.30 6.67
N GLY A 223 19.10 7.84 6.03
CA GLY A 223 19.17 7.26 4.70
C GLY A 223 17.85 6.58 4.33
N VAL A 224 17.64 6.38 3.01
CA VAL A 224 16.51 5.63 2.50
C VAL A 224 16.84 4.14 2.39
N GLY A 225 15.82 3.28 2.55
CA GLY A 225 15.97 1.84 2.53
C GLY A 225 15.99 1.22 1.13
N GLY A 226 15.67 1.98 0.07
CA GLY A 226 15.62 1.45 -1.30
C GLY A 226 16.99 1.02 -1.82
N ALA A 227 17.00 0.17 -2.85
CA ALA A 227 18.24 -0.20 -3.56
C ALA A 227 18.89 0.99 -4.29
N GLN A 228 18.09 2.00 -4.60
CA GLN A 228 18.51 3.25 -5.23
C GLN A 228 17.90 4.45 -4.50
N ARG A 229 18.51 5.63 -4.65
CA ARG A 229 17.93 6.88 -4.14
C ARG A 229 16.56 7.12 -4.76
N THR A 230 15.67 7.69 -3.96
CA THR A 230 14.34 8.05 -4.48
C THR A 230 14.38 9.39 -5.21
N PRO A 231 13.71 9.52 -6.37
CA PRO A 231 13.57 10.80 -7.07
C PRO A 231 12.89 11.88 -6.23
N ALA A 232 12.08 11.50 -5.23
CA ALA A 232 11.39 12.44 -4.33
C ALA A 232 12.33 13.14 -3.33
N ALA A 233 13.52 12.56 -3.07
CA ALA A 233 14.54 13.10 -2.18
C ALA A 233 15.93 12.58 -2.62
N PRO A 234 16.44 13.03 -3.79
CA PRO A 234 17.69 12.52 -4.36
C PRO A 234 18.92 12.89 -3.51
N GLU A 235 18.79 13.88 -2.65
CA GLU A 235 19.81 14.31 -1.69
C GLU A 235 20.02 13.29 -0.55
N ILE A 236 19.03 12.43 -0.24
CA ILE A 236 19.14 11.44 0.81
C ILE A 236 19.78 10.18 0.24
N PRO A 237 20.97 9.77 0.71
CA PRO A 237 21.62 8.55 0.23
C PRO A 237 20.87 7.32 0.71
N THR A 238 21.06 6.18 0.02
CA THR A 238 20.56 4.91 0.53
C THR A 238 21.43 4.40 1.69
N ILE A 239 20.84 3.59 2.55
CA ILE A 239 21.60 2.90 3.61
C ILE A 239 22.62 1.93 2.97
N ALA A 240 22.24 1.31 1.84
CA ALA A 240 23.14 0.44 1.07
C ALA A 240 24.38 1.18 0.54
N GLU A 241 24.23 2.38 -0.04
CA GLU A 241 25.35 3.23 -0.49
C GLU A 241 26.29 3.61 0.65
N GLN A 242 25.77 3.72 1.85
CA GLN A 242 26.53 4.12 3.04
C GLN A 242 27.26 2.96 3.72
N GLY A 243 27.13 1.72 3.22
CA GLY A 243 27.91 0.57 3.68
C GLY A 243 27.13 -0.58 4.32
N LEU A 244 25.80 -0.58 4.21
CA LEU A 244 24.93 -1.71 4.61
C LEU A 244 24.11 -2.24 3.41
N PRO A 245 24.76 -2.92 2.44
CA PRO A 245 24.12 -3.31 1.17
C PRO A 245 23.00 -4.34 1.34
N SER A 246 22.92 -5.04 2.47
CA SER A 246 21.84 -5.97 2.79
C SER A 246 20.53 -5.29 3.21
N TYR A 247 20.59 -4.02 3.64
CA TYR A 247 19.42 -3.28 4.04
C TYR A 247 18.70 -2.67 2.83
N VAL A 248 17.89 -3.52 2.17
CA VAL A 248 17.02 -3.10 1.07
C VAL A 248 15.57 -3.35 1.47
N VAL A 249 14.85 -2.26 1.75
CA VAL A 249 13.47 -2.27 2.23
C VAL A 249 12.63 -1.20 1.53
N GLU A 250 11.45 -1.59 1.08
CA GLU A 250 10.45 -0.71 0.51
C GLU A 250 9.06 -1.15 0.96
N ALA A 251 8.14 -0.21 1.12
CA ALA A 251 6.74 -0.52 1.34
C ALA A 251 6.01 -0.51 0.00
N TRP A 252 5.75 -1.68 -0.55
CA TRP A 252 5.06 -1.81 -1.84
C TRP A 252 3.54 -1.79 -1.68
N PHE A 253 2.85 -1.49 -2.78
CA PHE A 253 1.40 -1.54 -2.94
C PHE A 253 1.04 -2.53 -4.04
N GLY A 254 0.00 -3.31 -3.79
CA GLY A 254 -0.51 -4.28 -4.76
C GLY A 254 -2.03 -4.26 -4.83
N VAL A 255 -2.56 -4.86 -5.88
CA VAL A 255 -4.01 -5.05 -6.06
C VAL A 255 -4.34 -6.52 -5.99
N LEU A 256 -5.34 -6.84 -5.18
CA LEU A 256 -5.90 -8.18 -4.99
C LEU A 256 -7.36 -8.21 -5.41
N GLY A 257 -7.79 -9.34 -5.92
CA GLY A 257 -9.19 -9.74 -5.98
C GLY A 257 -9.46 -10.95 -5.09
N PRO A 258 -10.73 -11.38 -4.92
CA PRO A 258 -11.08 -12.60 -4.23
C PRO A 258 -10.57 -13.82 -5.01
N LYS A 259 -10.45 -14.96 -4.33
CA LYS A 259 -10.04 -16.23 -4.93
C LYS A 259 -10.99 -16.66 -6.05
N GLY A 260 -10.43 -17.19 -7.13
CA GLY A 260 -11.21 -17.81 -8.19
C GLY A 260 -11.72 -16.85 -9.26
N MET A 261 -11.18 -15.63 -9.35
CA MET A 261 -11.44 -14.75 -10.48
C MET A 261 -11.07 -15.43 -11.81
N SER A 262 -11.89 -15.25 -12.84
CA SER A 262 -11.59 -15.72 -14.18
C SER A 262 -10.36 -15.02 -14.77
N SER A 263 -9.62 -15.67 -15.67
CA SER A 263 -8.50 -15.03 -16.38
C SER A 263 -8.93 -13.77 -17.14
N ALA A 264 -10.17 -13.73 -17.65
CA ALA A 264 -10.73 -12.56 -18.32
C ALA A 264 -10.94 -11.39 -17.33
N ASP A 265 -11.44 -11.65 -16.13
CA ASP A 265 -11.65 -10.63 -15.11
C ASP A 265 -10.34 -10.11 -14.54
N VAL A 266 -9.35 -11.01 -14.33
CA VAL A 266 -7.98 -10.62 -13.94
C VAL A 266 -7.37 -9.72 -14.99
N LYS A 267 -7.45 -10.10 -16.28
CA LYS A 267 -6.92 -9.29 -17.37
C LYS A 267 -7.60 -7.93 -17.45
N ARG A 268 -8.94 -7.87 -17.37
CA ARG A 268 -9.70 -6.61 -17.38
C ARG A 268 -9.26 -5.68 -16.24
N ALA A 269 -9.15 -6.21 -15.03
CA ALA A 269 -8.71 -5.45 -13.87
C ALA A 269 -7.26 -4.98 -14.03
N HIS A 270 -6.35 -5.84 -14.46
CA HIS A 270 -4.94 -5.52 -14.70
C HIS A 270 -4.76 -4.42 -15.76
N ASP A 271 -5.45 -4.54 -16.90
CA ASP A 271 -5.39 -3.56 -17.99
C ASP A 271 -5.88 -2.18 -17.51
N ALA A 272 -6.97 -2.15 -16.74
CA ALA A 272 -7.50 -0.92 -16.17
C ALA A 272 -6.56 -0.28 -15.13
N ILE A 273 -5.94 -1.09 -14.28
CA ILE A 273 -4.92 -0.64 -13.33
C ILE A 273 -3.72 -0.07 -14.08
N SER A 274 -3.22 -0.78 -15.09
CA SER A 274 -2.08 -0.34 -15.89
C SER A 274 -2.36 0.99 -16.58
N ALA A 275 -3.55 1.15 -17.18
CA ALA A 275 -3.97 2.40 -17.81
C ALA A 275 -4.11 3.54 -16.80
N ALA A 276 -4.72 3.29 -15.63
CA ALA A 276 -4.92 4.30 -14.60
C ALA A 276 -3.59 4.79 -14.01
N PHE A 277 -2.65 3.90 -13.72
CA PHE A 277 -1.34 4.29 -13.19
C PHE A 277 -0.37 4.83 -14.27
N ALA A 278 -0.71 4.68 -15.54
CA ALA A 278 -0.02 5.36 -16.65
C ALA A 278 -0.52 6.80 -16.87
N ASP A 279 -1.68 7.17 -16.32
CA ASP A 279 -2.27 8.51 -16.46
C ASP A 279 -1.33 9.58 -15.89
N PRO A 280 -1.05 10.69 -16.62
CA PRO A 280 -0.14 11.73 -16.16
C PRO A 280 -0.52 12.37 -14.82
N ALA A 281 -1.82 12.58 -14.56
CA ALA A 281 -2.29 13.17 -13.31
C ALA A 281 -2.05 12.23 -12.12
N VAL A 282 -2.23 10.92 -12.33
CA VAL A 282 -1.93 9.90 -11.32
C VAL A 282 -0.42 9.83 -11.06
N LYS A 283 0.42 9.85 -12.11
CA LYS A 283 1.88 9.87 -11.96
C LYS A 283 2.34 11.10 -11.18
N GLU A 284 1.80 12.27 -11.49
CA GLU A 284 2.12 13.50 -10.78
C GLU A 284 1.70 13.44 -9.30
N ALA A 285 0.49 12.94 -9.00
CA ALA A 285 0.00 12.77 -7.65
C ALA A 285 0.87 11.80 -6.84
N MET A 286 1.29 10.68 -7.46
CA MET A 286 2.17 9.70 -6.84
C MET A 286 3.56 10.27 -6.57
N ALA A 287 4.14 10.99 -7.53
CA ALA A 287 5.43 11.65 -7.37
C ALA A 287 5.40 12.71 -6.26
N LYS A 288 4.34 13.52 -6.18
CA LYS A 288 4.15 14.49 -5.07
C LYS A 288 4.08 13.81 -3.69
N GLN A 289 3.55 12.60 -3.64
CA GLN A 289 3.53 11.77 -2.43
C GLN A 289 4.85 11.02 -2.19
N GLY A 290 5.84 11.16 -3.05
CA GLY A 290 7.12 10.46 -2.96
C GLY A 290 7.04 8.97 -3.29
N ASN A 291 5.94 8.51 -3.89
CA ASN A 291 5.77 7.12 -4.31
C ASN A 291 6.36 6.87 -5.69
N THR A 292 6.85 5.68 -5.91
CA THR A 292 7.24 5.19 -7.25
C THR A 292 6.10 4.37 -7.86
N ILE A 293 5.94 4.44 -9.19
CA ILE A 293 4.98 3.62 -9.93
C ILE A 293 5.76 2.57 -10.74
N SER A 294 5.37 1.30 -10.56
CA SER A 294 5.88 0.17 -11.32
C SER A 294 4.81 -0.91 -11.37
N VAL A 295 3.95 -0.87 -12.40
CA VAL A 295 2.87 -1.86 -12.53
C VAL A 295 3.45 -3.14 -13.09
N SER A 296 3.36 -4.22 -12.31
CA SER A 296 3.84 -5.55 -12.69
C SER A 296 2.80 -6.32 -13.50
N THR A 297 3.22 -7.41 -14.16
CA THR A 297 2.27 -8.42 -14.69
C THR A 297 1.57 -9.16 -13.54
N SER A 298 0.45 -9.81 -13.83
CA SER A 298 -0.27 -10.61 -12.83
C SER A 298 0.52 -11.83 -12.38
N GLU A 299 1.28 -12.47 -13.29
CA GLU A 299 2.17 -13.60 -12.98
C GLU A 299 3.28 -13.17 -12.03
N HIS A 300 3.88 -12.00 -12.27
CA HIS A 300 4.88 -11.45 -11.37
C HIS A 300 4.25 -11.15 -10.00
N ALA A 301 3.07 -10.53 -9.96
CA ALA A 301 2.39 -10.25 -8.69
C ALA A 301 2.15 -11.54 -7.88
N GLN A 302 1.68 -12.63 -8.51
CA GLN A 302 1.45 -13.91 -7.85
C GLN A 302 2.73 -14.49 -7.23
N SER A 303 3.84 -14.48 -7.96
CA SER A 303 5.14 -14.95 -7.45
C SER A 303 5.69 -14.03 -6.37
N TYR A 304 5.51 -12.72 -6.53
CA TYR A 304 6.00 -11.70 -5.60
C TYR A 304 5.30 -11.78 -4.23
N PHE A 305 3.97 -11.91 -4.20
CA PHE A 305 3.25 -12.08 -2.92
C PHE A 305 3.72 -13.32 -2.14
N ARG A 306 4.05 -14.41 -2.82
CA ARG A 306 4.57 -15.63 -2.18
C ARG A 306 5.98 -15.42 -1.63
N SER A 307 6.88 -14.88 -2.44
CA SER A 307 8.27 -14.63 -2.04
C SER A 307 8.37 -13.62 -0.90
N GLU A 308 7.54 -12.56 -0.93
CA GLU A 308 7.50 -11.57 0.14
C GLU A 308 6.93 -12.17 1.45
N LYS A 309 5.89 -13.02 1.38
CA LYS A 309 5.41 -13.76 2.57
C LYS A 309 6.53 -14.56 3.22
N GLU A 310 7.31 -15.31 2.42
CA GLU A 310 8.43 -16.09 2.93
C GLU A 310 9.56 -15.22 3.50
N LYS A 311 9.89 -14.12 2.82
CA LYS A 311 10.88 -13.15 3.26
C LYS A 311 10.50 -12.58 4.62
N TYR A 312 9.26 -12.07 4.76
CA TYR A 312 8.81 -11.46 6.00
C TYR A 312 8.63 -12.47 7.12
N ALA A 313 8.25 -13.72 6.84
CA ALA A 313 8.23 -14.79 7.84
C ALA A 313 9.63 -15.03 8.45
N LYS A 314 10.67 -15.03 7.61
CA LYS A 314 12.06 -15.14 8.09
C LYS A 314 12.48 -13.92 8.91
N LEU A 315 12.09 -12.71 8.47
CA LEU A 315 12.41 -11.47 9.21
C LEU A 315 11.72 -11.41 10.56
N VAL A 316 10.41 -11.74 10.64
CA VAL A 316 9.65 -11.81 11.89
C VAL A 316 10.29 -12.78 12.88
N LYS A 317 10.68 -13.97 12.39
CA LYS A 317 11.38 -14.96 13.21
C LYS A 317 12.74 -14.46 13.69
N LYS A 318 13.54 -13.82 12.81
CA LYS A 318 14.85 -13.26 13.14
C LYS A 318 14.74 -12.13 14.17
N ALA A 319 13.71 -11.29 14.04
CA ALA A 319 13.43 -10.18 14.97
C ALA A 319 12.86 -10.64 16.32
N GLY A 320 12.54 -11.92 16.50
CA GLY A 320 11.99 -12.44 17.77
C GLY A 320 10.59 -11.89 18.08
N ILE A 321 9.83 -11.47 17.06
CA ILE A 321 8.48 -10.91 17.26
C ILE A 321 7.52 -12.04 17.64
N GLU A 322 6.93 -11.93 18.83
CA GLU A 322 5.95 -12.89 19.31
C GLU A 322 4.61 -12.74 18.56
N LEU A 323 3.95 -13.89 18.34
CA LEU A 323 2.62 -13.93 17.75
C LEU A 323 1.58 -13.29 18.70
N GLN A 324 0.77 -12.40 18.14
CA GLN A 324 -0.33 -11.70 18.83
C GLN A 324 -1.63 -12.49 18.78
#